data_04bb67e25d57813d6c870a1a73fcdf29
#
_entry.id   04bb67e25d57813d6c870a1a73fcdf29
#
_cell.length_a   1.000
_cell.length_b   1.000
_cell.length_c   1.000
_cell.angle_alpha   90.00
_cell.angle_beta   90.00
_cell.angle_gamma   90.00
#
_symmetry.space_group_name_H-M   'P 1'
#
loop_
_entity.id
_entity.type
_entity.pdbx_description
1 polymer ?
#
loop_
_entity_poly.entity_id
_entity_poly.type
_entity_poly.pdbx_seq_one_letter_code
_entity_poly.pdbx_strand_id
1 'polypeptide(L)'
;MTPGPAVGFGTTRLARDRFVAVGVLATVIDVGLAVGLSSSVGRLLADLLALAVAAVIARYLHARVTLRGDDLDRWIRKPTVFFAAAVVAGAIDLAMFVGLDSLGDLAAKLLAVGTAAVARAVFHRVVLFRQVRRDQGSPIDRPAPAGSVRLSLVVPAYKEERRISETIAQVRTGLAIYHDVGDLEIVVVDDGSKDATAQVARESGADQVIVQPKNRGKGAAVRLGVAAANGRTIAFIDADLAYSPDQLVAFVNAVESGYDVVIGNRHHDDTETLRKTSALRSFGSRVVNMAANLLLLGNYRDTQCGCKAFRADVAKIVLGVGRVDGFAFDLEILHLTERYGFTMRELPVEVVNSDTSTVRAVRDGLMVLGDIIRVRWAGRRGYYPSLPADALPAGRSRPTGVVDGLPPGGK
;
A
#
# COMPACT_ATOMS: atom_id res chain seq x y z
N MET A 1 21.93 -27.80 -13.98
CA MET A 1 21.50 -27.39 -12.64
C MET A 1 20.02 -27.68 -12.52
N THR A 2 19.65 -28.66 -11.73
CA THR A 2 18.26 -29.10 -11.51
C THR A 2 17.50 -28.04 -10.71
N PRO A 3 16.29 -27.67 -11.10
CA PRO A 3 15.45 -26.72 -10.32
C PRO A 3 15.06 -27.39 -8.99
N GLY A 4 15.34 -26.70 -7.90
CA GLY A 4 14.92 -27.13 -6.56
C GLY A 4 13.40 -27.17 -6.43
N PRO A 5 12.86 -27.99 -5.51
CA PRO A 5 11.45 -28.25 -5.41
C PRO A 5 10.64 -26.98 -5.07
N ALA A 6 9.56 -26.76 -5.82
CA ALA A 6 8.58 -25.72 -5.57
C ALA A 6 7.99 -25.88 -4.15
N VAL A 7 8.20 -24.91 -3.29
CA VAL A 7 7.65 -24.88 -1.93
C VAL A 7 6.17 -24.49 -2.00
N GLY A 8 5.31 -25.47 -1.81
CA GLY A 8 3.85 -25.31 -1.88
C GLY A 8 3.26 -24.54 -0.71
N PHE A 9 2.14 -23.90 -0.92
CA PHE A 9 1.34 -23.01 -0.04
C PHE A 9 0.84 -23.58 1.29
N GLY A 10 0.99 -24.88 1.52
CA GLY A 10 0.79 -25.45 2.84
C GLY A 10 1.69 -24.83 3.93
N THR A 11 2.82 -24.25 3.51
CA THR A 11 3.86 -23.74 4.42
C THR A 11 3.50 -22.41 5.09
N THR A 12 2.69 -21.53 4.48
CA THR A 12 2.39 -20.20 5.06
C THR A 12 1.36 -20.24 6.20
N ARG A 13 0.32 -21.09 6.13
CA ARG A 13 -0.57 -21.33 7.27
C ARG A 13 0.19 -22.02 8.40
N LEU A 14 0.94 -23.08 8.07
CA LEU A 14 1.77 -23.79 9.04
C LEU A 14 2.85 -22.88 9.67
N ALA A 15 3.49 -21.99 8.90
CA ALA A 15 4.47 -21.04 9.41
C ALA A 15 3.82 -20.01 10.34
N ARG A 16 2.63 -19.50 10.00
CA ARG A 16 1.86 -18.60 10.87
C ARG A 16 1.44 -19.30 12.17
N ASP A 17 0.90 -20.51 12.07
CA ASP A 17 0.43 -21.27 13.23
C ASP A 17 1.59 -21.66 14.14
N ARG A 18 2.76 -22.01 13.57
CA ARG A 18 4.01 -22.20 14.30
C ARG A 18 4.51 -20.92 14.95
N PHE A 19 4.43 -19.78 14.25
CA PHE A 19 4.82 -18.49 14.82
C PHE A 19 3.95 -18.13 16.03
N VAL A 20 2.64 -18.29 15.93
CA VAL A 20 1.71 -18.08 17.04
C VAL A 20 1.98 -19.06 18.17
N ALA A 21 2.19 -20.34 17.88
CA ALA A 21 2.47 -21.35 18.89
C ALA A 21 3.77 -21.05 19.67
N VAL A 22 4.83 -20.65 18.98
CA VAL A 22 6.09 -20.23 19.63
C VAL A 22 5.90 -18.97 20.47
N GLY A 23 5.13 -18.00 19.97
CA GLY A 23 4.80 -16.79 20.72
C GLY A 23 4.00 -17.08 21.99
N VAL A 24 2.98 -17.94 21.90
CA VAL A 24 2.18 -18.37 23.05
C VAL A 24 3.05 -19.11 24.09
N LEU A 25 3.89 -20.04 23.63
CA LEU A 25 4.79 -20.80 24.52
C LEU A 25 5.76 -19.86 25.25
N ALA A 26 6.39 -18.93 24.53
CA ALA A 26 7.29 -17.96 25.16
C ALA A 26 6.56 -17.07 26.19
N THR A 27 5.31 -16.66 25.88
CA THR A 27 4.48 -15.89 26.81
C THR A 27 4.10 -16.69 28.06
N VAL A 28 3.75 -17.97 27.93
CA VAL A 28 3.45 -18.84 29.09
C VAL A 28 4.68 -18.99 29.99
N ILE A 29 5.86 -19.15 29.39
CA ILE A 29 7.11 -19.23 30.14
C ILE A 29 7.41 -17.91 30.87
N ASP A 30 7.25 -16.78 30.17
CA ASP A 30 7.47 -15.45 30.73
C ASP A 30 6.56 -15.18 31.92
N VAL A 31 5.25 -15.34 31.76
CA VAL A 31 4.27 -15.15 32.84
C VAL A 31 4.51 -16.11 34.01
N GLY A 32 4.75 -17.38 33.69
CA GLY A 32 4.99 -18.39 34.72
C GLY A 32 6.24 -18.11 35.59
N LEU A 33 7.33 -17.70 34.95
CA LEU A 33 8.56 -17.35 35.66
C LEU A 33 8.42 -16.03 36.42
N ALA A 34 7.86 -14.99 35.82
CA ALA A 34 7.70 -13.70 36.46
C ALA A 34 6.84 -13.81 37.72
N VAL A 35 5.68 -14.46 37.65
CA VAL A 35 4.76 -14.64 38.76
C VAL A 35 5.36 -15.62 39.82
N GLY A 36 5.93 -16.75 39.37
CA GLY A 36 6.47 -17.77 40.25
C GLY A 36 7.70 -17.33 41.07
N LEU A 37 8.52 -16.42 40.53
CA LEU A 37 9.71 -15.90 41.18
C LEU A 37 9.49 -14.58 41.94
N SER A 38 8.36 -13.89 41.70
CA SER A 38 8.12 -12.56 42.26
C SER A 38 8.20 -12.48 43.78
N SER A 39 7.74 -13.51 44.47
CA SER A 39 7.78 -13.61 45.91
C SER A 39 9.20 -13.93 46.49
N SER A 40 10.06 -14.56 45.68
CA SER A 40 11.38 -15.01 46.13
C SER A 40 12.48 -13.99 45.86
N VAL A 41 12.46 -13.33 44.70
CA VAL A 41 13.54 -12.41 44.27
C VAL A 41 13.04 -10.98 44.04
N GLY A 42 11.76 -10.72 44.27
CA GLY A 42 11.10 -9.44 43.99
C GLY A 42 10.67 -9.29 42.52
N ARG A 43 9.64 -8.47 42.30
CA ARG A 43 8.96 -8.32 40.97
C ARG A 43 9.91 -7.89 39.86
N LEU A 44 10.78 -6.92 40.13
CA LEU A 44 11.70 -6.38 39.14
C LEU A 44 12.69 -7.46 38.64
N LEU A 45 13.33 -8.18 39.53
CA LEU A 45 14.33 -9.20 39.17
C LEU A 45 13.67 -10.43 38.57
N ALA A 46 12.50 -10.82 39.08
CA ALA A 46 11.71 -11.92 38.53
C ALA A 46 11.33 -11.65 37.07
N ASP A 47 10.87 -10.43 36.77
CA ASP A 47 10.46 -10.03 35.41
C ASP A 47 11.65 -9.96 34.44
N LEU A 48 12.76 -9.38 34.86
CA LEU A 48 13.98 -9.34 34.04
C LEU A 48 14.49 -10.75 33.69
N LEU A 49 14.48 -11.68 34.66
CA LEU A 49 14.87 -13.07 34.41
C LEU A 49 13.88 -13.78 33.46
N ALA A 50 12.59 -13.58 33.68
CA ALA A 50 11.53 -14.17 32.85
C ALA A 50 11.64 -13.70 31.41
N LEU A 51 11.76 -12.39 31.18
CA LEU A 51 11.93 -11.78 29.84
C LEU A 51 13.21 -12.30 29.15
N ALA A 52 14.34 -12.40 29.86
CA ALA A 52 15.57 -12.90 29.27
C ALA A 52 15.44 -14.36 28.82
N VAL A 53 14.89 -15.22 29.67
CA VAL A 53 14.67 -16.64 29.35
C VAL A 53 13.69 -16.81 28.21
N ALA A 54 12.55 -16.10 28.25
CA ALA A 54 11.54 -16.15 27.20
C ALA A 54 12.08 -15.66 25.85
N ALA A 55 12.87 -14.58 25.82
CA ALA A 55 13.50 -14.05 24.62
C ALA A 55 14.48 -15.04 23.97
N VAL A 56 15.31 -15.70 24.77
CA VAL A 56 16.26 -16.73 24.29
C VAL A 56 15.52 -17.93 23.71
N ILE A 57 14.50 -18.43 24.40
CA ILE A 57 13.69 -19.56 23.93
C ILE A 57 12.93 -19.18 22.65
N ALA A 58 12.29 -18.03 22.65
CA ALA A 58 11.56 -17.53 21.46
C ALA A 58 12.49 -17.43 20.23
N ARG A 59 13.68 -16.84 20.40
CA ARG A 59 14.67 -16.73 19.33
C ARG A 59 15.09 -18.11 18.81
N TYR A 60 15.40 -19.02 19.69
CA TYR A 60 15.83 -20.37 19.32
C TYR A 60 14.74 -21.11 18.54
N LEU A 61 13.50 -21.08 19.03
CA LEU A 61 12.36 -21.74 18.40
C LEU A 61 11.96 -21.06 17.07
N HIS A 62 11.95 -19.73 17.02
CA HIS A 62 11.70 -19.02 15.76
C HIS A 62 12.74 -19.36 14.70
N ALA A 63 14.02 -19.40 15.05
CA ALA A 63 15.10 -19.73 14.13
C ALA A 63 15.00 -21.16 13.58
N ARG A 64 14.52 -22.14 14.38
CA ARG A 64 14.45 -23.55 13.99
C ARG A 64 13.13 -24.02 13.42
N VAL A 65 12.02 -23.42 13.88
CA VAL A 65 10.67 -23.93 13.59
C VAL A 65 9.87 -23.02 12.66
N THR A 66 9.98 -21.70 12.87
CA THR A 66 9.07 -20.76 12.21
C THR A 66 9.58 -20.25 10.87
N LEU A 67 10.88 -19.99 10.77
CA LEU A 67 11.47 -19.20 9.69
C LEU A 67 12.22 -20.02 8.64
N ARG A 68 12.05 -21.34 8.59
CA ARG A 68 12.68 -22.17 7.56
C ARG A 68 12.00 -21.96 6.20
N GLY A 69 12.69 -21.27 5.29
CA GLY A 69 12.31 -21.14 3.89
C GLY A 69 11.38 -19.95 3.56
N ASP A 70 11.30 -18.93 4.44
CA ASP A 70 10.58 -17.69 4.18
C ASP A 70 11.56 -16.59 3.74
N ASP A 71 11.25 -15.85 2.66
CA ASP A 71 12.10 -14.75 2.17
C ASP A 71 12.17 -13.57 3.15
N LEU A 72 11.15 -13.42 4.01
CA LEU A 72 11.17 -12.47 5.14
C LEU A 72 12.15 -12.88 6.23
N ASP A 73 12.61 -14.14 6.21
CA ASP A 73 13.54 -14.70 7.16
C ASP A 73 14.85 -13.88 7.24
N ARG A 74 15.40 -13.43 6.10
CA ARG A 74 16.62 -12.61 6.07
C ARG A 74 16.53 -11.30 6.87
N TRP A 75 15.30 -10.76 7.06
CA TRP A 75 15.06 -9.51 7.77
C TRP A 75 14.75 -9.73 9.25
N ILE A 76 13.97 -10.76 9.55
CA ILE A 76 13.59 -11.12 10.92
C ILE A 76 14.80 -11.76 11.64
N ARG A 77 15.70 -12.41 10.91
CA ARG A 77 16.92 -13.00 11.47
C ARG A 77 18.01 -11.99 11.82
N LYS A 78 17.94 -10.71 11.37
CA LYS A 78 18.92 -9.72 11.81
C LYS A 78 18.88 -9.61 13.34
N PRO A 79 19.95 -10.02 14.05
CA PRO A 79 19.95 -10.05 15.51
C PRO A 79 19.64 -8.67 16.10
N THR A 80 20.14 -7.60 15.47
CA THR A 80 19.95 -6.22 15.91
C THR A 80 18.47 -5.81 15.94
N VAL A 81 17.68 -6.18 14.93
CA VAL A 81 16.23 -5.86 14.86
C VAL A 81 15.47 -6.66 15.91
N PHE A 82 15.79 -7.95 16.05
CA PHE A 82 15.16 -8.81 17.05
C PHE A 82 15.42 -8.29 18.47
N PHE A 83 16.68 -8.00 18.80
CA PHE A 83 17.05 -7.50 20.12
C PHE A 83 16.50 -6.09 20.39
N ALA A 84 16.50 -5.19 19.42
CA ALA A 84 15.87 -3.88 19.59
C ALA A 84 14.38 -3.99 19.89
N ALA A 85 13.66 -4.86 19.18
CA ALA A 85 12.24 -5.13 19.45
C ALA A 85 12.02 -5.75 20.83
N ALA A 86 12.89 -6.67 21.23
CA ALA A 86 12.83 -7.31 22.55
C ALA A 86 13.10 -6.31 23.68
N VAL A 87 14.08 -5.42 23.51
CA VAL A 87 14.41 -4.38 24.50
C VAL A 87 13.25 -3.39 24.67
N VAL A 88 12.68 -2.87 23.55
CA VAL A 88 11.55 -1.93 23.62
C VAL A 88 10.32 -2.58 24.25
N ALA A 89 9.97 -3.79 23.82
CA ALA A 89 8.82 -4.50 24.37
C ALA A 89 9.04 -4.91 25.84
N GLY A 90 10.27 -5.33 26.19
CA GLY A 90 10.63 -5.67 27.55
C GLY A 90 10.63 -4.49 28.51
N ALA A 91 11.07 -3.30 28.06
CA ALA A 91 10.97 -2.08 28.85
C ALA A 91 9.51 -1.69 29.14
N ILE A 92 8.61 -1.85 28.16
CA ILE A 92 7.16 -1.61 28.33
C ILE A 92 6.56 -2.64 29.30
N ASP A 93 6.90 -3.92 29.12
CA ASP A 93 6.42 -5.00 29.97
C ASP A 93 6.83 -4.78 31.44
N LEU A 94 8.11 -4.52 31.68
CA LEU A 94 8.65 -4.23 33.01
C LEU A 94 7.98 -3.01 33.66
N ALA A 95 7.87 -1.90 32.92
CA ALA A 95 7.26 -0.68 33.44
C ALA A 95 5.77 -0.90 33.82
N MET A 96 5.04 -1.66 33.01
CA MET A 96 3.64 -2.00 33.28
C MET A 96 3.50 -2.97 34.44
N PHE A 97 4.34 -4.03 34.50
CA PHE A 97 4.27 -5.03 35.56
C PHE A 97 4.60 -4.43 36.93
N VAL A 98 5.63 -3.59 37.00
CA VAL A 98 6.01 -2.91 38.25
C VAL A 98 5.00 -1.80 38.61
N GLY A 99 4.52 -1.02 37.60
CA GLY A 99 3.61 0.10 37.83
C GLY A 99 2.19 -0.30 38.22
N LEU A 100 1.77 -1.53 37.94
CA LEU A 100 0.42 -2.05 38.22
C LEU A 100 0.38 -2.93 39.49
N ASP A 101 1.19 -2.62 40.47
CA ASP A 101 1.32 -3.38 41.73
C ASP A 101 -0.01 -3.62 42.46
N SER A 102 -0.94 -2.67 42.39
CA SER A 102 -2.25 -2.74 43.01
C SER A 102 -3.18 -3.85 42.46
N LEU A 103 -2.90 -4.38 41.25
CA LEU A 103 -3.74 -5.38 40.61
C LEU A 103 -3.35 -6.83 40.95
N GLY A 104 -2.28 -7.03 41.69
CA GLY A 104 -1.69 -8.35 41.95
C GLY A 104 -0.84 -8.85 40.75
N ASP A 105 0.10 -9.76 41.07
CA ASP A 105 1.18 -10.16 40.15
C ASP A 105 0.68 -10.76 38.85
N LEU A 106 -0.33 -11.64 38.87
CA LEU A 106 -0.85 -12.29 37.67
C LEU A 106 -1.55 -11.30 36.76
N ALA A 107 -2.44 -10.46 37.31
CA ALA A 107 -3.21 -9.51 36.48
C ALA A 107 -2.30 -8.43 35.91
N ALA A 108 -1.38 -7.88 36.72
CA ALA A 108 -0.38 -6.92 36.27
C ALA A 108 0.48 -7.48 35.14
N LYS A 109 0.98 -8.72 35.29
CA LYS A 109 1.81 -9.38 34.25
C LYS A 109 1.05 -9.66 32.96
N LEU A 110 -0.19 -10.12 33.03
CA LEU A 110 -1.01 -10.35 31.82
C LEU A 110 -1.26 -9.07 31.03
N LEU A 111 -1.53 -7.94 31.73
CA LEU A 111 -1.68 -6.64 31.08
C LEU A 111 -0.35 -6.15 30.48
N ALA A 112 0.75 -6.31 31.19
CA ALA A 112 2.08 -5.94 30.74
C ALA A 112 2.48 -6.70 29.46
N VAL A 113 2.34 -8.02 29.45
CA VAL A 113 2.62 -8.88 28.28
C VAL A 113 1.72 -8.51 27.10
N GLY A 114 0.43 -8.25 27.32
CA GLY A 114 -0.50 -7.82 26.26
C GLY A 114 -0.05 -6.51 25.62
N THR A 115 0.30 -5.52 26.42
CA THR A 115 0.79 -4.22 25.94
C THR A 115 2.13 -4.35 25.22
N ALA A 116 3.07 -5.12 25.77
CA ALA A 116 4.36 -5.39 25.14
C ALA A 116 4.23 -6.15 23.81
N ALA A 117 3.28 -7.08 23.72
CA ALA A 117 3.00 -7.80 22.47
C ALA A 117 2.51 -6.86 21.36
N VAL A 118 1.62 -5.91 21.69
CA VAL A 118 1.17 -4.87 20.75
C VAL A 118 2.34 -3.98 20.33
N ALA A 119 3.14 -3.50 21.27
CA ALA A 119 4.32 -2.68 20.98
C ALA A 119 5.33 -3.42 20.08
N ARG A 120 5.57 -4.69 20.34
CA ARG A 120 6.44 -5.56 19.51
C ARG A 120 5.89 -5.75 18.12
N ALA A 121 4.59 -5.99 17.99
CA ALA A 121 3.94 -6.12 16.68
C ALA A 121 4.03 -4.83 15.86
N VAL A 122 3.81 -3.67 16.49
CA VAL A 122 3.97 -2.35 15.84
C VAL A 122 5.41 -2.12 15.42
N PHE A 123 6.38 -2.40 16.31
CA PHE A 123 7.81 -2.22 16.01
C PHE A 123 8.25 -3.10 14.82
N HIS A 124 7.94 -4.40 14.85
CA HIS A 124 8.27 -5.30 13.75
C HIS A 124 7.60 -4.84 12.44
N ARG A 125 6.37 -4.40 12.53
CA ARG A 125 5.65 -3.87 11.36
C ARG A 125 6.36 -2.65 10.77
N VAL A 126 6.72 -1.66 11.58
CA VAL A 126 7.40 -0.44 11.14
C VAL A 126 8.77 -0.75 10.51
N VAL A 127 9.56 -1.61 11.16
CA VAL A 127 10.90 -1.97 10.66
C VAL A 127 10.81 -2.79 9.38
N LEU A 128 9.92 -3.79 9.33
CA LEU A 128 9.71 -4.61 8.14
C LEU A 128 9.28 -3.76 6.95
N PHE A 129 8.34 -2.85 7.16
CA PHE A 129 7.84 -2.00 6.07
C PHE A 129 8.86 -0.98 5.58
N ARG A 130 9.68 -0.40 6.46
CA ARG A 130 10.79 0.47 6.02
C ARG A 130 11.75 -0.27 5.09
N GLN A 131 11.94 -1.56 5.32
CA GLN A 131 12.84 -2.36 4.52
C GLN A 131 12.23 -2.77 3.18
N VAL A 132 10.98 -3.22 3.19
CA VAL A 132 10.23 -3.50 1.95
C VAL A 132 10.23 -2.26 1.03
N ARG A 133 10.03 -1.08 1.58
CA ARG A 133 10.12 0.18 0.81
C ARG A 133 11.51 0.45 0.22
N ARG A 134 12.58 0.14 0.92
CA ARG A 134 13.93 0.27 0.36
C ARG A 134 14.15 -0.66 -0.83
N ASP A 135 13.66 -1.89 -0.72
CA ASP A 135 13.78 -2.89 -1.79
C ASP A 135 12.89 -2.53 -3.01
N GLN A 136 11.73 -1.90 -2.79
CA GLN A 136 10.86 -1.38 -3.86
C GLN A 136 11.38 -0.06 -4.46
N GLY A 137 12.19 0.69 -3.74
CA GLY A 137 12.69 2.01 -4.14
C GLY A 137 13.81 1.99 -5.18
N SER A 138 14.23 0.84 -5.70
CA SER A 138 15.28 0.74 -6.71
C SER A 138 14.69 0.55 -8.11
N PRO A 139 15.00 1.41 -9.08
CA PRO A 139 14.55 1.25 -10.46
C PRO A 139 15.14 -0.02 -11.08
N ILE A 140 14.43 -0.60 -12.04
CA ILE A 140 14.86 -1.80 -12.76
C ILE A 140 15.02 -1.44 -14.23
N ASP A 141 16.23 -1.63 -14.76
CA ASP A 141 16.48 -1.46 -16.19
C ASP A 141 15.78 -2.57 -16.97
N ARG A 142 14.83 -2.15 -17.82
CA ARG A 142 14.03 -3.02 -18.67
C ARG A 142 13.67 -2.31 -19.98
N PRO A 143 13.48 -3.06 -21.08
CA PRO A 143 12.96 -2.49 -22.32
C PRO A 143 11.66 -1.74 -22.08
N ALA A 144 11.45 -0.63 -22.80
CA ALA A 144 10.18 0.10 -22.74
C ALA A 144 9.00 -0.83 -23.08
N PRO A 145 7.85 -0.68 -22.43
CA PRO A 145 6.66 -1.47 -22.78
C PRO A 145 6.15 -1.08 -24.16
N ALA A 146 5.36 -1.95 -24.77
CA ALA A 146 4.69 -1.65 -26.03
C ALA A 146 3.73 -0.46 -25.86
N GLY A 147 3.71 0.43 -26.85
CA GLY A 147 2.82 1.58 -26.88
C GLY A 147 3.07 2.44 -28.11
N SER A 148 2.00 3.07 -28.65
CA SER A 148 2.05 3.94 -29.83
C SER A 148 2.48 5.37 -29.51
N VAL A 149 2.25 5.81 -28.28
CA VAL A 149 2.63 7.13 -27.77
C VAL A 149 3.43 7.01 -26.47
N ARG A 150 4.11 8.08 -26.09
CA ARG A 150 4.92 8.09 -24.86
C ARG A 150 4.07 8.12 -23.61
N LEU A 151 3.02 8.94 -23.59
CA LEU A 151 2.12 9.14 -22.46
C LEU A 151 0.65 9.01 -22.87
N SER A 152 -0.11 8.15 -22.20
CA SER A 152 -1.57 8.24 -22.16
C SER A 152 -1.99 8.81 -20.81
N LEU A 153 -2.75 9.91 -20.86
CA LEU A 153 -3.31 10.55 -19.69
C LEU A 153 -4.80 10.22 -19.56
N VAL A 154 -5.16 9.47 -18.54
CA VAL A 154 -6.56 9.13 -18.21
C VAL A 154 -7.15 10.21 -17.32
N VAL A 155 -8.27 10.77 -17.72
CA VAL A 155 -9.02 11.79 -16.97
C VAL A 155 -10.42 11.24 -16.66
N PRO A 156 -10.65 10.71 -15.44
CA PRO A 156 -11.99 10.32 -15.02
C PRO A 156 -12.85 11.57 -14.77
N ALA A 157 -14.04 11.62 -15.36
CA ALA A 157 -14.94 12.76 -15.27
C ALA A 157 -16.36 12.31 -14.88
N TYR A 158 -17.02 13.08 -14.01
CA TYR A 158 -18.43 12.89 -13.67
C TYR A 158 -19.09 14.23 -13.37
N LYS A 159 -19.99 14.68 -14.25
CA LYS A 159 -20.66 15.99 -14.20
C LYS A 159 -19.67 17.16 -14.25
N GLU A 160 -18.77 17.10 -15.21
CA GLU A 160 -17.70 18.08 -15.42
C GLU A 160 -17.91 18.90 -16.72
N GLU A 161 -19.14 19.01 -17.25
CA GLU A 161 -19.44 19.74 -18.48
C GLU A 161 -18.87 21.16 -18.52
N ARG A 162 -18.77 21.82 -17.33
CA ARG A 162 -18.29 23.20 -17.23
C ARG A 162 -16.78 23.33 -17.18
N ARG A 163 -16.07 22.24 -16.89
CA ARG A 163 -14.62 22.26 -16.63
C ARG A 163 -13.82 21.44 -17.63
N ILE A 164 -14.40 20.37 -18.18
CA ILE A 164 -13.64 19.38 -18.94
C ILE A 164 -12.93 19.99 -20.16
N SER A 165 -13.51 21.04 -20.79
CA SER A 165 -12.86 21.76 -21.88
C SER A 165 -11.59 22.46 -21.43
N GLU A 166 -11.65 23.19 -20.32
CA GLU A 166 -10.49 23.86 -19.73
C GLU A 166 -9.45 22.84 -19.27
N THR A 167 -9.88 21.72 -18.66
CA THR A 167 -9.03 20.62 -18.25
C THR A 167 -8.20 20.10 -19.42
N ILE A 168 -8.84 19.81 -20.56
CA ILE A 168 -8.15 19.31 -21.76
C ILE A 168 -7.16 20.36 -22.30
N ALA A 169 -7.55 21.63 -22.34
CA ALA A 169 -6.69 22.72 -22.78
C ALA A 169 -5.44 22.87 -21.88
N GLN A 170 -5.63 22.84 -20.56
CA GLN A 170 -4.53 22.91 -19.60
C GLN A 170 -3.61 21.68 -19.67
N VAL A 171 -4.17 20.48 -19.90
CA VAL A 171 -3.39 19.25 -20.11
C VAL A 171 -2.48 19.40 -21.33
N ARG A 172 -3.01 19.88 -22.46
CA ARG A 172 -2.21 20.09 -23.68
C ARG A 172 -1.11 21.10 -23.47
N THR A 173 -1.42 22.21 -22.82
CA THR A 173 -0.44 23.25 -22.53
C THR A 173 0.63 22.78 -21.56
N GLY A 174 0.25 22.16 -20.44
CA GLY A 174 1.19 21.68 -19.42
C GLY A 174 2.05 20.50 -19.91
N LEU A 175 1.54 19.73 -20.88
CA LEU A 175 2.26 18.60 -21.49
C LEU A 175 2.65 18.87 -22.96
N ALA A 176 2.87 20.14 -23.33
CA ALA A 176 3.24 20.53 -24.69
C ALA A 176 4.45 19.76 -25.22
N ILE A 177 5.42 19.45 -24.36
CA ILE A 177 6.60 18.64 -24.71
C ILE A 177 6.26 17.27 -25.31
N TYR A 178 5.09 16.71 -25.00
CA TYR A 178 4.59 15.45 -25.57
C TYR A 178 3.52 15.71 -26.63
N HIS A 179 2.62 16.67 -26.40
CA HIS A 179 1.53 17.01 -27.29
C HIS A 179 2.02 17.47 -28.66
N ASP A 180 2.97 18.39 -28.71
CA ASP A 180 3.46 19.01 -29.93
C ASP A 180 4.21 18.04 -30.87
N VAL A 181 4.68 16.93 -30.34
CA VAL A 181 5.34 15.86 -31.11
C VAL A 181 4.45 14.63 -31.35
N GLY A 182 3.17 14.69 -30.96
CA GLY A 182 2.22 13.57 -31.12
C GLY A 182 2.45 12.38 -30.18
N ASP A 183 3.12 12.60 -29.05
CA ASP A 183 3.46 11.57 -28.05
C ASP A 183 2.54 11.61 -26.80
N LEU A 184 1.45 12.38 -26.85
CA LEU A 184 0.39 12.47 -25.83
C LEU A 184 -0.92 11.91 -26.36
N GLU A 185 -1.57 11.06 -25.56
CA GLU A 185 -2.94 10.62 -25.75
C GLU A 185 -3.77 11.03 -24.52
N ILE A 186 -4.89 11.72 -24.73
CA ILE A 186 -5.83 12.13 -23.68
C ILE A 186 -7.06 11.24 -23.76
N VAL A 187 -7.25 10.40 -22.70
CA VAL A 187 -8.38 9.48 -22.58
C VAL A 187 -9.32 9.99 -21.50
N VAL A 188 -10.45 10.58 -21.90
CA VAL A 188 -11.50 11.00 -20.95
C VAL A 188 -12.46 9.85 -20.72
N VAL A 189 -12.74 9.53 -19.46
CA VAL A 189 -13.74 8.52 -19.10
C VAL A 189 -14.87 9.19 -18.32
N ASP A 190 -16.01 9.32 -18.99
CA ASP A 190 -17.24 9.80 -18.37
C ASP A 190 -17.93 8.69 -17.58
N ASP A 191 -17.96 8.83 -16.27
CA ASP A 191 -18.55 7.86 -15.34
C ASP A 191 -20.09 7.96 -15.27
N GLY A 192 -20.74 7.99 -16.44
CA GLY A 192 -22.19 7.96 -16.57
C GLY A 192 -22.86 9.28 -16.20
N SER A 193 -22.31 10.42 -16.63
CA SER A 193 -22.90 11.74 -16.45
C SER A 193 -24.23 11.85 -17.22
N LYS A 194 -25.10 12.71 -16.71
CA LYS A 194 -26.38 13.05 -17.37
C LYS A 194 -26.34 14.41 -18.06
N ASP A 195 -25.23 15.12 -17.90
CA ASP A 195 -24.95 16.41 -18.52
C ASP A 195 -24.13 16.25 -19.81
N ALA A 196 -23.65 17.32 -20.39
CA ALA A 196 -22.91 17.33 -21.65
C ALA A 196 -21.41 16.95 -21.50
N THR A 197 -20.95 16.40 -20.35
CA THR A 197 -19.54 16.10 -20.07
C THR A 197 -18.85 15.37 -21.23
N ALA A 198 -19.42 14.27 -21.71
CA ALA A 198 -18.81 13.46 -22.78
C ALA A 198 -18.80 14.18 -24.13
N GLN A 199 -19.84 14.98 -24.42
CA GLN A 199 -19.92 15.76 -25.66
C GLN A 199 -18.85 16.85 -25.65
N VAL A 200 -18.78 17.65 -24.60
CA VAL A 200 -17.77 18.71 -24.44
C VAL A 200 -16.35 18.16 -24.50
N ALA A 201 -16.09 17.00 -23.90
CA ALA A 201 -14.79 16.36 -23.96
C ALA A 201 -14.37 16.03 -25.42
N ARG A 202 -15.30 15.51 -26.25
CA ARG A 202 -15.03 15.24 -27.68
C ARG A 202 -14.77 16.52 -28.46
N GLU A 203 -15.63 17.52 -28.29
CA GLU A 203 -15.51 18.81 -28.93
C GLU A 203 -14.24 19.57 -28.55
N SER A 204 -13.74 19.35 -27.34
CA SER A 204 -12.49 19.93 -26.86
C SER A 204 -11.25 19.14 -27.32
N GLY A 205 -11.46 18.03 -28.07
CA GLY A 205 -10.41 17.28 -28.74
C GLY A 205 -9.72 16.25 -27.85
N ALA A 206 -10.38 15.62 -26.88
CA ALA A 206 -9.87 14.41 -26.28
C ALA A 206 -9.67 13.33 -27.34
N ASP A 207 -8.56 12.59 -27.30
CA ASP A 207 -8.23 11.57 -28.31
C ASP A 207 -9.18 10.37 -28.20
N GLN A 208 -9.59 10.05 -26.98
CA GLN A 208 -10.61 9.04 -26.70
C GLN A 208 -11.60 9.55 -25.63
N VAL A 209 -12.89 9.28 -25.85
CA VAL A 209 -13.94 9.54 -24.85
C VAL A 209 -14.77 8.27 -24.65
N ILE A 210 -14.64 7.68 -23.46
CA ILE A 210 -15.35 6.47 -23.08
C ILE A 210 -16.49 6.86 -22.12
N VAL A 211 -17.70 6.37 -22.39
CA VAL A 211 -18.88 6.69 -21.58
C VAL A 211 -19.37 5.42 -20.87
N GLN A 212 -19.43 5.45 -19.56
CA GLN A 212 -20.06 4.38 -18.79
C GLN A 212 -21.59 4.53 -18.78
N PRO A 213 -22.36 3.44 -18.85
CA PRO A 213 -23.82 3.52 -18.88
C PRO A 213 -24.43 4.05 -17.57
N LYS A 214 -23.67 4.00 -16.45
CA LYS A 214 -24.06 4.53 -15.13
C LYS A 214 -22.82 4.83 -14.32
N ASN A 215 -22.97 5.71 -13.33
CA ASN A 215 -21.91 6.00 -12.38
C ASN A 215 -21.54 4.74 -11.60
N ARG A 216 -20.28 4.36 -11.67
CA ARG A 216 -19.68 3.23 -10.93
C ARG A 216 -18.62 3.68 -9.95
N GLY A 217 -18.09 4.88 -10.11
CA GLY A 217 -17.07 5.47 -9.27
C GLY A 217 -15.71 5.61 -9.96
N LYS A 218 -14.87 6.47 -9.39
CA LYS A 218 -13.59 6.89 -9.95
C LYS A 218 -12.68 5.70 -10.32
N GLY A 219 -12.58 4.69 -9.44
CA GLY A 219 -11.75 3.51 -9.70
C GLY A 219 -12.19 2.72 -10.93
N ALA A 220 -13.52 2.59 -11.15
CA ALA A 220 -14.04 1.95 -12.35
C ALA A 220 -13.72 2.75 -13.61
N ALA A 221 -13.85 4.08 -13.55
CA ALA A 221 -13.53 4.97 -14.67
C ALA A 221 -12.04 4.91 -15.02
N VAL A 222 -11.15 4.99 -14.03
CA VAL A 222 -9.70 4.88 -14.25
C VAL A 222 -9.33 3.54 -14.87
N ARG A 223 -9.91 2.42 -14.39
CA ARG A 223 -9.66 1.09 -14.99
C ARG A 223 -10.03 1.02 -16.45
N LEU A 224 -11.18 1.58 -16.83
CA LEU A 224 -11.60 1.62 -18.24
C LEU A 224 -10.64 2.43 -19.10
N GLY A 225 -10.23 3.61 -18.63
CA GLY A 225 -9.27 4.44 -19.34
C GLY A 225 -7.92 3.76 -19.50
N VAL A 226 -7.40 3.11 -18.47
CA VAL A 226 -6.13 2.36 -18.51
C VAL A 226 -6.21 1.17 -19.47
N ALA A 227 -7.36 0.49 -19.52
CA ALA A 227 -7.55 -0.61 -20.46
C ALA A 227 -7.54 -0.15 -21.95
N ALA A 228 -8.01 1.06 -22.21
CA ALA A 228 -8.06 1.65 -23.55
C ALA A 228 -6.76 2.39 -23.95
N ALA A 229 -5.95 2.77 -23.00
CA ALA A 229 -4.74 3.56 -23.19
C ALA A 229 -3.66 2.82 -24.01
N ASN A 230 -3.00 3.57 -24.92
CA ASN A 230 -2.00 3.07 -25.86
C ASN A 230 -0.57 3.56 -25.57
N GLY A 231 -0.38 4.36 -24.51
CA GLY A 231 0.92 4.91 -24.13
C GLY A 231 1.86 3.89 -23.50
N ARG A 232 3.16 4.15 -23.62
CA ARG A 232 4.22 3.40 -22.89
C ARG A 232 4.20 3.71 -21.40
N THR A 233 3.86 4.94 -21.05
CA THR A 233 3.52 5.36 -19.70
C THR A 233 2.03 5.69 -19.66
N ILE A 234 1.32 5.22 -18.63
CA ILE A 234 -0.09 5.55 -18.40
C ILE A 234 -0.19 6.31 -17.09
N ALA A 235 -0.72 7.53 -17.15
CA ALA A 235 -0.98 8.34 -15.96
C ALA A 235 -2.47 8.64 -15.81
N PHE A 236 -2.90 9.02 -14.61
CA PHE A 236 -4.20 9.62 -14.40
C PHE A 236 -4.12 10.84 -13.49
N ILE A 237 -4.99 11.80 -13.74
CA ILE A 237 -5.22 12.98 -12.90
C ILE A 237 -6.71 13.24 -12.77
N ASP A 238 -7.10 13.98 -11.73
CA ASP A 238 -8.47 14.42 -11.53
C ASP A 238 -8.87 15.52 -12.53
N ALA A 239 -10.12 15.51 -12.99
CA ALA A 239 -10.65 16.49 -13.93
C ALA A 239 -10.70 17.92 -13.37
N ASP A 240 -10.60 18.09 -12.04
CA ASP A 240 -10.55 19.39 -11.36
C ASP A 240 -9.14 20.03 -11.37
N LEU A 241 -8.15 19.31 -11.91
CA LEU A 241 -6.75 19.73 -11.96
C LEU A 241 -6.23 20.25 -10.62
N ALA A 242 -6.54 19.52 -9.55
CA ALA A 242 -5.94 19.80 -8.24
C ALA A 242 -4.41 19.81 -8.29
N TYR A 243 -3.84 19.19 -9.32
CA TYR A 243 -2.41 19.15 -9.64
C TYR A 243 -2.19 19.68 -11.04
N SER A 244 -1.19 20.54 -11.22
CA SER A 244 -0.84 21.04 -12.53
C SER A 244 -0.30 19.91 -13.42
N PRO A 245 -0.77 19.79 -14.69
CA PRO A 245 -0.39 18.70 -15.58
C PRO A 245 1.10 18.62 -15.91
N ASP A 246 1.83 19.74 -15.90
CA ASP A 246 3.27 19.80 -16.15
C ASP A 246 4.09 18.97 -15.15
N GLN A 247 3.59 18.79 -13.93
CA GLN A 247 4.24 17.93 -12.92
C GLN A 247 4.35 16.47 -13.40
N LEU A 248 3.46 16.01 -14.29
CA LEU A 248 3.52 14.66 -14.86
C LEU A 248 4.79 14.39 -15.69
N VAL A 249 5.49 15.42 -16.16
CA VAL A 249 6.78 15.24 -16.85
C VAL A 249 7.79 14.52 -15.95
N ALA A 250 7.86 14.92 -14.67
CA ALA A 250 8.74 14.26 -13.70
C ALA A 250 8.31 12.79 -13.43
N PHE A 251 7.00 12.51 -13.48
CA PHE A 251 6.48 11.15 -13.29
C PHE A 251 6.82 10.26 -14.48
N VAL A 252 6.65 10.75 -15.71
CA VAL A 252 7.03 10.02 -16.93
C VAL A 252 8.52 9.70 -16.91
N ASN A 253 9.37 10.68 -16.60
CA ASN A 253 10.81 10.49 -16.52
C ASN A 253 11.18 9.44 -15.45
N ALA A 254 10.48 9.42 -14.32
CA ALA A 254 10.71 8.41 -13.29
C ALA A 254 10.29 7.01 -13.75
N VAL A 255 9.15 6.87 -14.44
CA VAL A 255 8.75 5.58 -15.04
C VAL A 255 9.78 5.11 -16.06
N GLU A 256 10.24 5.99 -16.94
CA GLU A 256 11.25 5.67 -17.95
C GLU A 256 12.62 5.35 -17.36
N SER A 257 12.94 5.88 -16.18
CA SER A 257 14.15 5.50 -15.45
C SER A 257 14.08 4.11 -14.79
N GLY A 258 12.96 3.38 -14.95
CA GLY A 258 12.81 1.99 -14.51
C GLY A 258 11.89 1.76 -13.31
N TYR A 259 11.15 2.78 -12.85
CA TYR A 259 10.11 2.57 -11.85
C TYR A 259 8.83 2.06 -12.49
N ASP A 260 8.17 1.11 -11.82
CA ASP A 260 6.90 0.54 -12.26
C ASP A 260 5.71 1.44 -11.97
N VAL A 261 5.74 2.10 -10.80
CA VAL A 261 4.68 2.97 -10.30
C VAL A 261 5.30 4.24 -9.72
N VAL A 262 4.74 5.37 -10.07
CA VAL A 262 5.12 6.68 -9.52
C VAL A 262 3.89 7.33 -8.93
N ILE A 263 3.95 7.76 -7.68
CA ILE A 263 2.84 8.38 -6.97
C ILE A 263 3.19 9.78 -6.47
N GLY A 264 2.23 10.68 -6.52
CA GLY A 264 2.37 11.99 -5.91
C GLY A 264 2.28 11.91 -4.38
N ASN A 265 3.03 12.76 -3.70
CA ASN A 265 3.01 12.88 -2.25
C ASN A 265 2.86 14.34 -1.84
N ARG A 266 1.67 14.70 -1.33
CA ARG A 266 1.34 16.05 -0.81
C ARG A 266 2.03 16.38 0.51
N HIS A 267 2.58 15.40 1.17
CA HIS A 267 3.26 15.51 2.47
C HIS A 267 4.76 15.25 2.35
N HIS A 268 5.32 15.42 1.15
CA HIS A 268 6.76 15.35 0.94
C HIS A 268 7.42 16.56 1.59
N ASP A 269 8.65 16.42 2.08
CA ASP A 269 9.36 17.49 2.78
C ASP A 269 9.64 18.69 1.83
N ASP A 270 9.67 18.46 0.52
CA ASP A 270 9.86 19.48 -0.54
C ASP A 270 8.53 19.95 -1.17
N THR A 271 7.37 19.59 -0.59
CA THR A 271 6.07 20.02 -1.12
C THR A 271 5.70 21.39 -0.58
N GLU A 272 5.53 22.36 -1.47
CA GLU A 272 4.94 23.66 -1.14
C GLU A 272 3.40 23.54 -1.09
N THR A 273 2.82 23.72 0.09
CA THR A 273 1.36 23.70 0.25
C THR A 273 0.85 25.14 0.17
N LEU A 274 0.31 25.52 -0.98
CA LEU A 274 -0.21 26.88 -1.22
C LEU A 274 -1.49 27.22 -0.44
N ARG A 275 -2.20 26.23 0.13
CA ARG A 275 -3.41 26.46 0.93
C ARG A 275 -3.57 25.51 2.13
N LYS A 276 -3.98 26.07 3.27
CA LYS A 276 -4.29 25.32 4.50
C LYS A 276 -5.65 24.62 4.38
N THR A 277 -5.68 23.30 4.54
CA THR A 277 -6.92 22.51 4.68
C THR A 277 -7.53 22.70 6.09
N SER A 278 -8.85 22.51 6.24
CA SER A 278 -9.51 22.58 7.55
C SER A 278 -8.97 21.51 8.50
N ALA A 279 -8.88 21.82 9.81
CA ALA A 279 -8.34 20.91 10.83
C ALA A 279 -9.09 19.55 10.87
N LEU A 280 -10.41 19.57 10.69
CA LEU A 280 -11.25 18.37 10.66
C LEU A 280 -10.92 17.46 9.47
N ARG A 281 -10.68 18.04 8.30
CA ARG A 281 -10.31 17.30 7.08
C ARG A 281 -8.91 16.69 7.21
N SER A 282 -7.96 17.45 7.76
CA SER A 282 -6.60 16.96 8.05
C SER A 282 -6.61 15.81 9.05
N PHE A 283 -7.46 15.88 10.09
CA PHE A 283 -7.62 14.80 11.06
C PHE A 283 -8.22 13.54 10.41
N GLY A 284 -9.30 13.67 9.62
CA GLY A 284 -9.92 12.56 8.91
C GLY A 284 -8.93 11.86 7.95
N SER A 285 -8.15 12.64 7.19
CA SER A 285 -7.10 12.10 6.29
C SER A 285 -6.01 11.34 7.08
N ARG A 286 -5.59 11.85 8.25
CA ARG A 286 -4.61 11.16 9.10
C ARG A 286 -5.14 9.84 9.65
N VAL A 287 -6.41 9.78 10.05
CA VAL A 287 -7.06 8.54 10.53
C VAL A 287 -7.12 7.51 9.42
N VAL A 288 -7.54 7.89 8.21
CA VAL A 288 -7.59 7.00 7.04
C VAL A 288 -6.19 6.51 6.66
N ASN A 289 -5.20 7.40 6.61
CA ASN A 289 -3.80 7.03 6.34
C ASN A 289 -3.25 6.07 7.41
N MET A 290 -3.54 6.34 8.68
CA MET A 290 -3.12 5.46 9.78
C MET A 290 -3.78 4.08 9.67
N ALA A 291 -5.08 4.01 9.37
CA ALA A 291 -5.78 2.75 9.17
C ALA A 291 -5.28 2.00 7.94
N ALA A 292 -5.03 2.69 6.82
CA ALA A 292 -4.44 2.10 5.63
C ALA A 292 -3.05 1.53 5.91
N ASN A 293 -2.19 2.31 6.55
CA ASN A 293 -0.85 1.87 6.94
C ASN A 293 -0.87 0.71 7.94
N LEU A 294 -1.83 0.67 8.87
CA LEU A 294 -1.99 -0.43 9.83
C LEU A 294 -2.54 -1.71 9.19
N LEU A 295 -3.49 -1.60 8.28
CA LEU A 295 -4.28 -2.73 7.81
C LEU A 295 -3.81 -3.29 6.47
N LEU A 296 -3.35 -2.45 5.53
CA LEU A 296 -3.01 -2.87 4.17
C LEU A 296 -1.54 -2.70 3.84
N LEU A 297 -0.97 -1.54 4.13
CA LEU A 297 0.21 -1.02 3.46
C LEU A 297 1.37 -0.77 4.40
N GLY A 298 2.57 -0.72 3.84
CA GLY A 298 3.73 -0.10 4.47
C GLY A 298 3.61 1.42 4.43
N ASN A 299 3.80 2.04 5.49
CA ASN A 299 4.08 3.44 5.85
C ASN A 299 4.15 4.48 4.69
N TYR A 300 3.08 4.62 3.89
CA TYR A 300 2.95 5.68 2.89
C TYR A 300 2.54 6.99 3.55
N ARG A 301 3.18 8.09 3.16
CA ARG A 301 2.83 9.42 3.67
C ARG A 301 1.54 9.93 3.06
N ASP A 302 1.31 9.60 1.78
CA ASP A 302 0.08 9.95 1.06
C ASP A 302 -0.44 8.77 0.23
N THR A 303 -1.58 8.23 0.62
CA THR A 303 -2.19 7.07 -0.03
C THR A 303 -3.23 7.45 -1.09
N GLN A 304 -3.72 8.68 -1.07
CA GLN A 304 -4.87 9.13 -1.88
C GLN A 304 -4.54 10.31 -2.81
N CYS A 305 -3.27 10.53 -3.15
CA CYS A 305 -2.92 11.54 -4.16
C CYS A 305 -3.53 11.18 -5.51
N GLY A 306 -4.28 12.10 -6.11
CA GLY A 306 -4.95 11.90 -7.40
C GLY A 306 -4.02 11.94 -8.62
N CYS A 307 -2.70 12.07 -8.43
CA CYS A 307 -1.70 12.09 -9.49
C CYS A 307 -0.82 10.84 -9.39
N LYS A 308 -0.92 9.95 -10.37
CA LYS A 308 -0.12 8.71 -10.45
C LYS A 308 0.25 8.37 -11.89
N ALA A 309 1.42 7.81 -12.08
CA ALA A 309 1.89 7.28 -13.36
C ALA A 309 2.42 5.86 -13.20
N PHE A 310 2.32 5.09 -14.25
CA PHE A 310 2.64 3.67 -14.29
C PHE A 310 3.35 3.33 -15.59
N ARG A 311 4.22 2.38 -15.52
CA ARG A 311 4.62 1.63 -16.70
C ARG A 311 3.38 0.91 -17.27
N ALA A 312 3.16 0.94 -18.58
CA ALA A 312 1.89 0.52 -19.20
C ALA A 312 1.51 -0.94 -18.91
N ASP A 313 2.47 -1.86 -18.98
CA ASP A 313 2.26 -3.28 -18.66
C ASP A 313 1.85 -3.46 -17.18
N VAL A 314 2.48 -2.72 -16.27
CA VAL A 314 2.15 -2.74 -14.84
C VAL A 314 0.79 -2.10 -14.56
N ALA A 315 0.46 -0.97 -15.21
CA ALA A 315 -0.87 -0.35 -15.11
C ALA A 315 -1.99 -1.33 -15.46
N LYS A 316 -1.84 -2.02 -16.60
CA LYS A 316 -2.82 -2.99 -17.08
C LYS A 316 -2.96 -4.20 -16.14
N ILE A 317 -1.88 -4.64 -15.51
CA ILE A 317 -1.91 -5.69 -14.50
C ILE A 317 -2.61 -5.20 -13.23
N VAL A 318 -2.09 -4.14 -12.60
CA VAL A 318 -2.55 -3.69 -11.29
C VAL A 318 -4.02 -3.24 -11.34
N LEU A 319 -4.38 -2.43 -12.33
CA LEU A 319 -5.76 -1.95 -12.48
C LEU A 319 -6.68 -3.03 -13.06
N GLY A 320 -6.17 -3.93 -13.91
CA GLY A 320 -6.96 -5.03 -14.46
C GLY A 320 -7.45 -6.03 -13.42
N VAL A 321 -6.68 -6.28 -12.36
CA VAL A 321 -7.08 -7.15 -11.25
C VAL A 321 -7.81 -6.42 -10.12
N GLY A 322 -7.74 -5.08 -10.10
CA GLY A 322 -8.40 -4.22 -9.12
C GLY A 322 -9.92 -4.38 -9.14
N ARG A 323 -10.57 -4.30 -7.99
CA ARG A 323 -12.02 -4.53 -7.80
C ARG A 323 -12.74 -3.38 -7.12
N VAL A 324 -12.01 -2.44 -6.53
CA VAL A 324 -12.60 -1.29 -5.84
C VAL A 324 -12.99 -0.23 -6.87
N ASP A 325 -14.29 0.04 -6.98
CA ASP A 325 -14.85 1.00 -7.93
C ASP A 325 -14.81 2.45 -7.41
N GLY A 326 -14.86 2.64 -6.08
CA GLY A 326 -14.89 3.95 -5.42
C GLY A 326 -13.51 4.56 -5.18
N PHE A 327 -13.45 5.57 -4.31
CA PHE A 327 -12.23 6.32 -3.99
C PHE A 327 -11.12 5.50 -3.31
N ALA A 328 -11.45 4.37 -2.69
CA ALA A 328 -10.44 3.51 -2.08
C ALA A 328 -9.64 2.67 -3.09
N PHE A 329 -9.89 2.80 -4.41
CA PHE A 329 -9.10 2.15 -5.46
C PHE A 329 -7.61 2.54 -5.40
N ASP A 330 -7.30 3.76 -4.96
CA ASP A 330 -5.93 4.22 -4.75
C ASP A 330 -5.18 3.35 -3.74
N LEU A 331 -5.86 2.95 -2.67
CA LEU A 331 -5.31 2.04 -1.66
C LEU A 331 -5.13 0.63 -2.20
N GLU A 332 -6.06 0.17 -3.04
CA GLU A 332 -5.96 -1.12 -3.70
C GLU A 332 -4.78 -1.16 -4.68
N ILE A 333 -4.55 -0.11 -5.46
CA ILE A 333 -3.38 0.03 -6.33
C ILE A 333 -2.08 -0.15 -5.53
N LEU A 334 -1.93 0.58 -4.44
CA LEU A 334 -0.73 0.50 -3.60
C LEU A 334 -0.56 -0.91 -3.00
N HIS A 335 -1.65 -1.51 -2.51
CA HIS A 335 -1.64 -2.88 -2.00
C HIS A 335 -1.21 -3.90 -3.06
N LEU A 336 -1.73 -3.78 -4.29
CA LEU A 336 -1.36 -4.66 -5.40
C LEU A 336 0.07 -4.43 -5.88
N THR A 337 0.53 -3.18 -5.91
CA THR A 337 1.93 -2.85 -6.21
C THR A 337 2.89 -3.53 -5.23
N GLU A 338 2.60 -3.48 -3.92
CA GLU A 338 3.38 -4.18 -2.90
C GLU A 338 3.27 -5.70 -3.05
N ARG A 339 2.05 -6.20 -3.21
CA ARG A 339 1.78 -7.63 -3.32
C ARG A 339 2.54 -8.28 -4.47
N TYR A 340 2.63 -7.60 -5.60
CA TYR A 340 3.31 -8.10 -6.79
C TYR A 340 4.79 -7.72 -6.85
N GLY A 341 5.30 -6.99 -5.87
CA GLY A 341 6.70 -6.61 -5.77
C GLY A 341 7.14 -5.60 -6.82
N PHE A 342 6.23 -4.79 -7.38
CA PHE A 342 6.57 -3.73 -8.32
C PHE A 342 7.34 -2.60 -7.64
N THR A 343 8.26 -1.99 -8.39
CA THR A 343 9.02 -0.83 -7.91
C THR A 343 8.15 0.41 -7.85
N MET A 344 8.40 1.27 -6.86
CA MET A 344 7.61 2.47 -6.66
C MET A 344 8.45 3.64 -6.20
N ARG A 345 8.11 4.83 -6.72
CA ARG A 345 8.70 6.11 -6.30
C ARG A 345 7.62 7.08 -5.89
N GLU A 346 7.85 7.81 -4.80
CA GLU A 346 7.06 8.97 -4.40
C GLU A 346 7.74 10.24 -4.90
N LEU A 347 6.98 11.14 -5.53
CA LEU A 347 7.45 12.46 -5.95
C LEU A 347 6.66 13.56 -5.23
N PRO A 348 7.29 14.68 -4.86
CA PRO A 348 6.57 15.84 -4.36
C PRO A 348 5.59 16.34 -5.42
N VAL A 349 4.42 16.81 -4.97
CA VAL A 349 3.41 17.43 -5.84
C VAL A 349 2.88 18.69 -5.19
N GLU A 350 2.75 19.74 -6.00
CA GLU A 350 2.11 20.99 -5.60
C GLU A 350 0.60 20.91 -5.85
N VAL A 351 -0.19 21.28 -4.84
CA VAL A 351 -1.64 21.34 -4.95
C VAL A 351 -2.04 22.76 -5.32
N VAL A 352 -2.54 22.93 -6.54
CA VAL A 352 -2.90 24.24 -7.10
C VAL A 352 -4.34 24.63 -6.75
N ASN A 353 -5.27 23.67 -6.69
CA ASN A 353 -6.69 23.95 -6.53
C ASN A 353 -7.38 22.98 -5.56
N SER A 354 -8.02 23.52 -4.50
CA SER A 354 -8.74 22.70 -3.52
C SER A 354 -10.16 23.19 -3.21
N ASP A 355 -10.70 24.16 -3.98
CA ASP A 355 -11.90 24.92 -3.57
C ASP A 355 -13.23 24.17 -3.72
N THR A 356 -13.30 23.02 -4.39
CA THR A 356 -14.58 22.33 -4.63
C THR A 356 -14.49 20.82 -4.46
N SER A 357 -14.09 20.37 -3.28
CA SER A 357 -14.20 18.95 -2.99
C SER A 357 -15.63 18.58 -2.60
N THR A 358 -16.27 17.76 -3.40
CA THR A 358 -17.60 17.15 -3.12
C THR A 358 -17.54 16.05 -2.04
N VAL A 359 -16.36 15.77 -1.48
CA VAL A 359 -16.11 14.70 -0.51
C VAL A 359 -16.74 15.05 0.85
N ARG A 360 -17.70 14.26 1.28
CA ARG A 360 -18.28 14.31 2.63
C ARG A 360 -17.36 13.57 3.60
N ALA A 361 -16.48 14.33 4.29
CA ALA A 361 -15.34 13.81 5.05
C ALA A 361 -15.65 12.62 5.99
N VAL A 362 -16.79 12.62 6.69
CA VAL A 362 -17.13 11.54 7.64
C VAL A 362 -17.68 10.31 6.92
N ARG A 363 -18.63 10.48 5.99
CA ARG A 363 -19.28 9.39 5.29
C ARG A 363 -18.27 8.64 4.37
N ASP A 364 -17.50 9.43 3.62
CA ASP A 364 -16.55 8.87 2.67
C ASP A 364 -15.37 8.23 3.41
N GLY A 365 -14.95 8.80 4.55
CA GLY A 365 -13.94 8.19 5.43
C GLY A 365 -14.36 6.82 5.96
N LEU A 366 -15.61 6.64 6.40
CA LEU A 366 -16.13 5.35 6.85
C LEU A 366 -16.23 4.33 5.69
N MET A 367 -16.62 4.78 4.49
CA MET A 367 -16.64 3.91 3.30
C MET A 367 -15.21 3.45 2.94
N VAL A 368 -14.24 4.35 2.96
CA VAL A 368 -12.83 4.01 2.72
C VAL A 368 -12.32 3.00 3.74
N LEU A 369 -12.65 3.14 5.03
CA LEU A 369 -12.29 2.14 6.06
C LEU A 369 -12.90 0.77 5.77
N GLY A 370 -14.17 0.71 5.35
CA GLY A 370 -14.83 -0.52 4.93
C GLY A 370 -14.13 -1.17 3.72
N ASP A 371 -13.74 -0.36 2.74
CA ASP A 371 -13.02 -0.85 1.56
C ASP A 371 -11.59 -1.32 1.91
N ILE A 372 -10.89 -0.68 2.84
CA ILE A 372 -9.61 -1.16 3.37
C ILE A 372 -9.73 -2.59 3.91
N ILE A 373 -10.76 -2.82 4.73
CA ILE A 373 -11.04 -4.16 5.28
C ILE A 373 -11.35 -5.15 4.16
N ARG A 374 -12.15 -4.73 3.16
CA ARG A 374 -12.50 -5.56 1.99
C ARG A 374 -11.28 -5.95 1.17
N VAL A 375 -10.40 -5.00 0.84
CA VAL A 375 -9.14 -5.23 0.11
C VAL A 375 -8.23 -6.21 0.87
N ARG A 376 -8.07 -6.00 2.18
CA ARG A 376 -7.28 -6.91 3.02
C ARG A 376 -7.86 -8.33 3.04
N TRP A 377 -9.18 -8.43 3.17
CA TRP A 377 -9.86 -9.72 3.19
C TRP A 377 -9.80 -10.42 1.83
N ALA A 378 -10.00 -9.68 0.73
CA ALA A 378 -9.82 -10.17 -0.63
C ALA A 378 -8.38 -10.69 -0.85
N GLY A 379 -7.38 -9.93 -0.42
CA GLY A 379 -5.98 -10.36 -0.46
C GLY A 379 -5.70 -11.66 0.30
N ARG A 380 -6.31 -11.82 1.49
CA ARG A 380 -6.17 -13.05 2.30
C ARG A 380 -6.88 -14.27 1.73
N ARG A 381 -8.00 -14.08 1.03
CA ARG A 381 -8.78 -15.15 0.41
C ARG A 381 -8.32 -15.54 -0.99
N GLY A 382 -7.25 -14.95 -1.50
CA GLY A 382 -6.71 -15.27 -2.82
C GLY A 382 -7.56 -14.74 -3.98
N TYR A 383 -8.39 -13.70 -3.74
CA TYR A 383 -9.19 -13.09 -4.81
C TYR A 383 -8.36 -12.33 -5.85
N TYR A 384 -7.14 -11.92 -5.49
CA TYR A 384 -6.20 -11.37 -6.46
C TYR A 384 -5.35 -12.51 -7.02
N PRO A 385 -5.36 -12.71 -8.35
CA PRO A 385 -4.62 -13.80 -8.97
C PRO A 385 -3.11 -13.66 -8.74
N SER A 386 -2.39 -14.77 -8.83
CA SER A 386 -0.94 -14.75 -8.95
C SER A 386 -0.56 -14.25 -10.34
N LEU A 387 0.49 -13.43 -10.40
CA LEU A 387 1.01 -13.02 -11.69
C LEU A 387 1.71 -14.22 -12.39
N PRO A 388 1.53 -14.37 -13.71
CA PRO A 388 2.35 -15.28 -14.47
C PRO A 388 3.84 -14.89 -14.34
N ALA A 389 4.73 -15.88 -14.42
CA ALA A 389 6.16 -15.67 -14.14
C ALA A 389 6.82 -14.66 -15.09
N ASP A 390 6.31 -14.57 -16.31
CA ASP A 390 6.74 -13.66 -17.37
C ASP A 390 6.25 -12.21 -17.20
N ALA A 391 5.21 -12.00 -16.38
CA ALA A 391 4.71 -10.67 -16.03
C ALA A 391 5.47 -10.03 -14.87
N LEU A 392 6.35 -10.77 -14.18
CA LEU A 392 7.18 -10.22 -13.12
C LEU A 392 8.39 -9.48 -13.70
N PRO A 393 8.86 -8.42 -13.02
CA PRO A 393 10.08 -7.74 -13.39
C PRO A 393 11.26 -8.72 -13.50
N ALA A 394 12.03 -8.66 -14.59
CA ALA A 394 13.21 -9.49 -14.78
C ALA A 394 14.17 -9.34 -13.57
N GLY A 395 14.69 -10.47 -13.06
CA GLY A 395 15.62 -10.48 -11.92
C GLY A 395 14.97 -10.52 -10.54
N ARG A 396 13.62 -10.52 -10.43
CA ARG A 396 12.93 -10.76 -9.15
C ARG A 396 12.35 -12.17 -9.09
N SER A 397 12.71 -12.90 -8.04
CA SER A 397 11.96 -14.08 -7.62
C SER A 397 10.54 -13.68 -7.19
N ARG A 398 9.54 -14.50 -7.52
CA ARG A 398 8.15 -14.30 -7.04
C ARG A 398 8.17 -13.99 -5.55
N PRO A 399 7.44 -12.97 -5.09
CA PRO A 399 7.19 -12.85 -3.66
C PRO A 399 6.55 -14.15 -3.20
N THR A 400 7.21 -14.86 -2.29
CA THR A 400 6.70 -16.10 -1.71
C THR A 400 5.46 -15.74 -0.89
N GLY A 401 4.30 -15.94 -1.45
CA GLY A 401 3.03 -15.57 -0.82
C GLY A 401 1.85 -15.50 -1.78
N VAL A 402 2.08 -15.63 -3.08
CA VAL A 402 1.01 -15.58 -4.09
C VAL A 402 0.51 -16.98 -4.38
N VAL A 403 -0.76 -17.24 -4.07
CA VAL A 403 -1.43 -18.54 -4.27
C VAL A 403 -1.59 -18.84 -5.75
N ASP A 404 -0.89 -19.84 -6.27
CA ASP A 404 -1.23 -20.45 -7.54
C ASP A 404 -2.43 -21.39 -7.36
N GLY A 405 -3.50 -21.10 -8.08
CA GLY A 405 -4.50 -22.07 -8.45
C GLY A 405 -5.58 -22.37 -7.43
N LEU A 406 -6.74 -21.71 -7.58
CA LEU A 406 -8.00 -22.44 -7.52
C LEU A 406 -8.43 -22.73 -8.97
N PRO A 407 -8.89 -23.93 -9.32
CA PRO A 407 -9.44 -24.23 -10.64
C PRO A 407 -10.65 -23.30 -10.89
N PRO A 408 -10.98 -22.97 -12.14
CA PRO A 408 -12.16 -22.19 -12.45
C PRO A 408 -13.37 -22.97 -11.93
N GLY A 409 -14.01 -22.41 -10.89
CA GLY A 409 -15.21 -22.95 -10.30
C GLY A 409 -16.27 -23.08 -11.37
N GLY A 410 -16.56 -24.30 -11.77
CA GLY A 410 -17.76 -24.65 -12.49
C GLY A 410 -18.97 -24.47 -11.60
N LYS A 411 -19.95 -23.77 -12.19
CA LYS A 411 -21.35 -23.58 -11.85
C LYS A 411 -21.69 -22.81 -10.58
#